data_74e70ca6be826266c48a31f1ce5f9806
#
_entry.id   74e70ca6be826266c48a31f1ce5f9806
#
_cell.length_a   1.000
_cell.length_b   1.000
_cell.length_c   1.000
_cell.angle_alpha   90.00
_cell.angle_beta   90.00
_cell.angle_gamma   90.00
#
_symmetry.space_group_name_H-M   'P 1'
#
loop_
_entity.id
_entity.type
_entity.pdbx_description
1 polymer ?
#
loop_
_entity_poly.entity_id
_entity_poly.type
_entity_poly.pdbx_seq_one_letter_code
_entity_poly.pdbx_strand_id
1 'polypeptide(L)'
;MGKINETQKMKRNFRNSKVWKLFRKSKMNEQKNICFLSHRKLSGRWQLHHRLHSTKYAEEHYKDLSDPNNFIAINSKQHDLLHDLIYGYVKYGGEEYLKRLMDEVRYEVQLNNL
;
A
#
# COMPACT_ATOMS: atom_id res chain seq x y z
N MET A 1 -4.35 4.86 -28.72
CA MET A 1 -3.97 4.09 -27.54
C MET A 1 -2.49 4.29 -27.23
N GLY A 2 -2.19 4.70 -26.02
CA GLY A 2 -0.82 4.87 -25.60
C GLY A 2 -0.09 3.53 -25.45
N LYS A 3 1.16 3.52 -25.84
CA LYS A 3 2.03 2.37 -25.56
C LYS A 3 2.35 2.34 -24.06
N ILE A 4 2.35 1.16 -23.46
CA ILE A 4 2.90 0.95 -22.13
C ILE A 4 4.40 1.26 -22.23
N ASN A 5 4.92 2.17 -21.36
CA ASN A 5 6.33 2.49 -21.35
C ASN A 5 7.15 1.30 -20.83
N GLU A 6 8.48 1.35 -21.05
CA GLU A 6 9.38 0.27 -20.67
C GLU A 6 9.34 -0.02 -19.17
N THR A 7 9.26 1.02 -18.32
CA THR A 7 9.18 0.87 -16.87
C THR A 7 7.92 0.13 -16.45
N GLN A 8 6.78 0.48 -17.01
CA GLN A 8 5.51 -0.19 -16.72
C GLN A 8 5.53 -1.65 -17.18
N LYS A 9 6.10 -1.90 -18.35
CA LYS A 9 6.24 -3.25 -18.91
C LYS A 9 7.13 -4.11 -18.01
N MET A 10 8.25 -3.58 -17.56
CA MET A 10 9.15 -4.28 -16.65
C MET A 10 8.48 -4.61 -15.32
N LYS A 11 7.74 -3.67 -14.73
CA LYS A 11 6.99 -3.89 -13.49
C LYS A 11 5.97 -5.00 -13.65
N ARG A 12 5.20 -4.99 -14.75
CA ARG A 12 4.20 -6.01 -15.03
C ARG A 12 4.85 -7.39 -15.21
N ASN A 13 5.93 -7.47 -15.98
CA ASN A 13 6.66 -8.72 -16.20
C ASN A 13 7.21 -9.27 -14.88
N PHE A 14 7.75 -8.40 -14.03
CA PHE A 14 8.25 -8.81 -12.72
C PHE A 14 7.14 -9.35 -11.83
N ARG A 15 5.98 -8.69 -11.78
CA ARG A 15 4.83 -9.15 -10.99
C ARG A 15 4.28 -10.49 -11.46
N ASN A 16 4.52 -10.85 -12.72
CA ASN A 16 4.15 -12.16 -13.26
C ASN A 16 5.24 -13.21 -13.05
N SER A 17 6.40 -12.82 -12.51
CA SER A 17 7.52 -13.73 -12.29
C SER A 17 7.26 -14.67 -11.11
N LYS A 18 7.91 -15.82 -11.15
CA LYS A 18 7.88 -16.78 -10.04
C LYS A 18 8.44 -16.20 -8.75
N VAL A 19 9.51 -15.39 -8.85
CA VAL A 19 10.15 -14.74 -7.70
C VAL A 19 9.15 -13.86 -6.96
N TRP A 20 8.43 -13.00 -7.69
CA TRP A 20 7.42 -12.14 -7.10
C TRP A 20 6.28 -12.92 -6.45
N LYS A 21 5.79 -13.93 -7.13
CA LYS A 21 4.69 -14.76 -6.62
C LYS A 21 5.07 -15.50 -5.34
N LEU A 22 6.30 -16.02 -5.27
CA LEU A 22 6.81 -16.67 -4.06
C LEU A 22 6.99 -15.68 -2.92
N PHE A 23 7.51 -14.49 -3.21
CA PHE A 23 7.66 -13.42 -2.21
C PHE A 23 6.29 -13.00 -1.67
N ARG A 24 5.32 -12.80 -2.54
CA ARG A 24 3.95 -12.46 -2.18
C ARG A 24 3.34 -13.51 -1.23
N LYS A 25 3.51 -14.78 -1.55
CA LYS A 25 3.04 -15.88 -0.71
C LYS A 25 3.74 -15.92 0.64
N SER A 26 5.05 -15.70 0.65
CA SER A 26 5.84 -15.64 1.87
C SER A 26 5.37 -14.53 2.81
N LYS A 27 5.05 -13.36 2.25
CA LYS A 27 4.56 -12.22 3.01
C LYS A 27 3.17 -12.50 3.61
N MET A 28 2.30 -13.11 2.83
CA MET A 28 0.99 -13.54 3.31
C MET A 28 1.12 -14.51 4.48
N ASN A 29 2.01 -15.49 4.38
CA ASN A 29 2.26 -16.47 5.44
C ASN A 29 2.86 -15.82 6.69
N GLU A 30 3.80 -14.90 6.52
CA GLU A 30 4.40 -14.13 7.61
C GLU A 30 3.34 -13.39 8.41
N GLN A 31 2.37 -12.80 7.73
CA GLN A 31 1.27 -12.06 8.35
C GLN A 31 0.08 -12.97 8.74
N LYS A 32 0.23 -14.29 8.63
CA LYS A 32 -0.81 -15.27 8.98
C LYS A 32 -2.12 -15.01 8.22
N ASN A 33 -2.01 -14.60 6.97
CA ASN A 33 -3.14 -14.30 6.10
C ASN A 33 -4.02 -13.13 6.62
N ILE A 34 -3.43 -12.23 7.38
CA ILE A 34 -4.12 -11.07 8.00
C ILE A 34 -3.61 -9.77 7.37
N CYS A 35 -4.51 -8.88 6.99
CA CYS A 35 -4.18 -7.54 6.53
C CYS A 35 -3.44 -6.75 7.61
N PHE A 36 -2.31 -6.17 7.25
CA PHE A 36 -1.46 -5.42 8.19
C PHE A 36 -2.18 -4.24 8.82
N LEU A 37 -3.09 -3.59 8.08
CA LEU A 37 -3.78 -2.37 8.55
C LEU A 37 -5.13 -2.64 9.20
N SER A 38 -6.01 -3.40 8.55
CA SER A 38 -7.35 -3.63 9.06
C SER A 38 -7.43 -4.78 10.06
N HIS A 39 -6.41 -5.62 10.13
CA HIS A 39 -6.38 -6.86 10.90
C HIS A 39 -7.48 -7.85 10.51
N ARG A 40 -8.08 -7.65 9.34
CA ARG A 40 -9.01 -8.59 8.74
C ARG A 40 -8.25 -9.57 7.84
N LYS A 41 -8.87 -10.69 7.53
CA LYS A 41 -8.30 -11.68 6.62
C LYS A 41 -7.95 -11.04 5.27
N LEU A 42 -6.78 -11.37 4.73
CA LEU A 42 -6.44 -11.00 3.36
C LEU A 42 -7.39 -11.70 2.40
N SER A 43 -7.98 -10.95 1.47
CA SER A 43 -9.00 -11.49 0.58
C SER A 43 -8.91 -10.87 -0.81
N GLY A 44 -9.40 -11.62 -1.81
CA GLY A 44 -9.49 -11.14 -3.17
C GLY A 44 -8.16 -10.67 -3.73
N ARG A 45 -8.16 -9.44 -4.25
CA ARG A 45 -6.99 -8.81 -4.90
C ARG A 45 -6.17 -8.01 -3.90
N TRP A 46 -5.83 -8.59 -2.77
CA TRP A 46 -4.99 -7.90 -1.81
C TRP A 46 -3.64 -7.49 -2.43
N GLN A 47 -3.03 -6.43 -1.88
CA GLN A 47 -1.86 -5.77 -2.44
C GLN A 47 -0.64 -5.95 -1.54
N LEU A 48 0.54 -6.07 -2.15
CA LEU A 48 1.80 -5.82 -1.46
C LEU A 48 2.12 -4.34 -1.59
N HIS A 49 1.95 -3.60 -0.50
CA HIS A 49 2.25 -2.18 -0.47
C HIS A 49 3.75 -1.98 -0.26
N HIS A 50 4.36 -1.23 -1.17
CA HIS A 50 5.77 -0.88 -1.09
C HIS A 50 5.94 0.41 -0.29
N ARG A 51 6.69 0.35 0.80
CA ARG A 51 6.86 1.48 1.74
C ARG A 51 7.77 2.59 1.24
N LEU A 52 8.48 2.38 0.14
CA LEU A 52 9.35 3.39 -0.46
C LEU A 52 8.51 4.29 -1.37
N HIS A 53 8.28 5.53 -0.94
CA HIS A 53 7.29 6.43 -1.56
C HIS A 53 7.86 7.44 -2.55
N SER A 54 9.18 7.59 -2.65
CA SER A 54 9.76 8.39 -3.70
C SER A 54 9.51 7.70 -5.04
N THR A 55 8.84 8.38 -5.96
CA THR A 55 8.53 7.83 -7.28
C THR A 55 9.79 7.34 -7.99
N LYS A 56 10.84 8.17 -7.98
CA LYS A 56 12.13 7.81 -8.58
C LYS A 56 12.73 6.58 -7.91
N TYR A 57 12.75 6.59 -6.58
CA TYR A 57 13.30 5.48 -5.82
C TYR A 57 12.50 4.20 -6.04
N ALA A 58 11.18 4.30 -6.03
CA ALA A 58 10.30 3.15 -6.26
C ALA A 58 10.47 2.58 -7.66
N GLU A 59 10.68 3.42 -8.68
CA GLU A 59 10.93 2.97 -10.04
C GLU A 59 12.26 2.21 -10.17
N GLU A 60 13.29 2.65 -9.45
CA GLU A 60 14.61 2.01 -9.48
C GLU A 60 14.65 0.73 -8.65
N HIS A 61 13.88 0.65 -7.57
CA HIS A 61 14.00 -0.39 -6.56
C HIS A 61 12.77 -1.29 -6.43
N TYR A 62 11.82 -1.23 -7.37
CA TYR A 62 10.60 -2.05 -7.27
C TYR A 62 10.86 -3.56 -7.26
N LYS A 63 12.03 -4.00 -7.74
CA LYS A 63 12.46 -5.39 -7.70
C LYS A 63 13.24 -5.76 -6.45
N ASP A 64 13.54 -4.79 -5.58
CA ASP A 64 14.36 -5.05 -4.40
C ASP A 64 13.54 -5.73 -3.32
N LEU A 65 13.67 -7.03 -3.24
CA LEU A 65 13.03 -7.88 -2.24
C LEU A 65 13.97 -8.24 -1.09
N SER A 66 15.13 -7.58 -1.02
CA SER A 66 16.18 -7.92 -0.03
C SER A 66 15.75 -7.56 1.40
N ASP A 67 14.88 -6.57 1.57
CA ASP A 67 14.34 -6.20 2.88
C ASP A 67 12.82 -6.40 2.88
N PRO A 68 12.34 -7.52 3.42
CA PRO A 68 10.90 -7.79 3.47
C PRO A 68 10.09 -6.74 4.25
N ASN A 69 10.74 -5.98 5.15
CA ASN A 69 10.06 -4.93 5.92
C ASN A 69 9.68 -3.72 5.06
N ASN A 70 10.21 -3.62 3.84
CA ASN A 70 9.78 -2.60 2.90
C ASN A 70 8.40 -2.88 2.30
N PHE A 71 7.81 -4.03 2.61
CA PHE A 71 6.51 -4.44 2.06
C PHE A 71 5.56 -4.83 3.18
N ILE A 72 4.29 -4.49 2.99
CA ILE A 72 3.19 -4.99 3.83
C ILE A 72 2.07 -5.51 2.95
N ALA A 73 1.48 -6.63 3.34
CA ALA A 73 0.32 -7.19 2.66
C ALA A 73 -0.94 -6.56 3.24
N ILE A 74 -1.72 -5.90 2.41
CA ILE A 74 -2.94 -5.20 2.82
C ILE A 74 -4.07 -5.45 1.82
N ASN A 75 -5.30 -5.44 2.31
CA ASN A 75 -6.45 -5.56 1.44
C ASN A 75 -6.56 -4.33 0.52
N SER A 76 -7.14 -4.53 -0.65
CA SER A 76 -7.21 -3.53 -1.71
C SER A 76 -7.79 -2.20 -1.24
N LYS A 77 -8.87 -2.24 -0.46
CA LYS A 77 -9.49 -1.02 0.08
C LYS A 77 -8.57 -0.27 1.04
N GLN A 78 -7.80 -0.99 1.84
CA GLN A 78 -6.83 -0.39 2.75
C GLN A 78 -5.67 0.25 1.98
N HIS A 79 -5.26 -0.36 0.88
CA HIS A 79 -4.25 0.20 0.00
C HIS A 79 -4.68 1.55 -0.57
N ASP A 80 -5.93 1.64 -1.05
CA ASP A 80 -6.48 2.88 -1.59
C ASP A 80 -6.57 3.97 -0.52
N LEU A 81 -7.08 3.63 0.67
CA LEU A 81 -7.17 4.57 1.79
C LEU A 81 -5.80 5.07 2.22
N LEU A 82 -4.81 4.18 2.30
CA LEU A 82 -3.46 4.56 2.68
C LEU A 82 -2.85 5.54 1.68
N HIS A 83 -2.99 5.28 0.38
CA HIS A 83 -2.49 6.18 -0.65
C HIS A 83 -3.17 7.54 -0.61
N ASP A 84 -4.48 7.58 -0.38
CA ASP A 84 -5.21 8.84 -0.24
C ASP A 84 -4.72 9.65 0.97
N LEU A 85 -4.48 9.00 2.10
CA LEU A 85 -3.97 9.66 3.30
C LEU A 85 -2.54 10.17 3.11
N ILE A 86 -1.68 9.38 2.48
CA ILE A 86 -0.32 9.82 2.16
C ILE A 86 -0.35 11.04 1.24
N TYR A 87 -1.17 11.00 0.20
CA TYR A 87 -1.33 12.11 -0.72
C TYR A 87 -1.78 13.38 0.01
N GLY A 88 -2.81 13.26 0.85
CA GLY A 88 -3.30 14.41 1.63
C GLY A 88 -2.27 14.94 2.60
N TYR A 89 -1.56 14.05 3.29
CA TYR A 89 -0.49 14.42 4.21
C TYR A 89 0.57 15.27 3.52
N VAL A 90 1.04 14.84 2.36
CA VAL A 90 2.08 15.55 1.61
C VAL A 90 1.57 16.88 1.06
N LYS A 91 0.34 16.89 0.55
CA LYS A 91 -0.21 18.06 -0.17
C LYS A 91 -0.81 19.12 0.75
N TYR A 92 -1.43 18.73 1.85
CA TYR A 92 -2.28 19.62 2.63
C TYR A 92 -1.73 20.02 4.00
N GLY A 93 -0.46 19.76 4.28
CA GLY A 93 0.19 20.31 5.45
C GLY A 93 0.66 19.33 6.52
N GLY A 94 0.86 18.07 6.16
CA GLY A 94 1.50 17.09 7.04
C GLY A 94 0.71 16.77 8.29
N GLU A 95 1.37 16.82 9.44
CA GLU A 95 0.76 16.46 10.74
C GLU A 95 -0.45 17.32 11.07
N GLU A 96 -0.42 18.60 10.73
CA GLU A 96 -1.54 19.51 10.99
C GLU A 96 -2.79 19.08 10.21
N TYR A 97 -2.62 18.71 8.95
CA TYR A 97 -3.72 18.18 8.14
C TYR A 97 -4.24 16.87 8.72
N LEU A 98 -3.36 15.96 9.08
CA LEU A 98 -3.74 14.65 9.63
C LEU A 98 -4.52 14.83 10.93
N LYS A 99 -4.08 15.75 11.79
CA LYS A 99 -4.78 16.07 13.05
C LYS A 99 -6.20 16.56 12.78
N ARG A 100 -6.38 17.52 11.86
CA ARG A 100 -7.73 18.01 11.52
C ARG A 100 -8.62 16.90 10.99
N LEU A 101 -8.08 16.05 10.10
CA LEU A 101 -8.82 14.94 9.54
C LEU A 101 -9.28 13.96 10.64
N MET A 102 -8.37 13.58 11.53
CA MET A 102 -8.68 12.64 12.60
C MET A 102 -9.65 13.22 13.62
N ASP A 103 -9.51 14.51 13.95
CA ASP A 103 -10.45 15.19 14.85
C ASP A 103 -11.87 15.18 14.27
N GLU A 104 -11.99 15.39 12.95
CA GLU A 104 -13.29 15.36 12.28
C GLU A 104 -13.87 13.94 12.26
N VAL A 105 -13.05 12.94 12.00
CA VAL A 105 -13.49 11.54 12.05
C VAL A 105 -14.04 11.20 13.44
N ARG A 106 -13.31 11.56 14.49
CA ARG A 106 -13.73 11.29 15.87
C ARG A 106 -15.03 12.03 16.22
N TYR A 107 -15.15 13.27 15.79
CA TYR A 107 -16.36 14.06 16.00
C TYR A 107 -17.58 13.40 15.37
N GLU A 108 -17.47 13.01 14.09
CA GLU A 108 -18.58 12.39 13.37
C GLU A 108 -18.91 11.00 13.91
N VAL A 109 -17.93 10.24 14.31
CA VAL A 109 -18.16 8.92 14.93
C VAL A 109 -18.95 9.06 16.21
N GLN A 110 -18.59 10.02 17.08
CA GLN A 110 -19.31 10.30 18.32
C GLN A 110 -20.74 10.78 18.04
N LEU A 111 -20.91 11.72 17.10
CA LEU A 111 -22.20 12.29 16.75
C LEU A 111 -23.17 11.24 16.24
N ASN A 112 -22.67 10.26 15.47
CA ASN A 112 -23.48 9.22 14.84
C ASN A 112 -23.52 7.90 15.61
N ASN A 113 -22.86 7.82 16.76
CA ASN A 113 -22.78 6.60 17.57
C ASN A 113 -22.22 5.40 16.79
N LEU A 114 -21.25 5.65 15.93
CA LEU A 114 -20.63 4.58 15.15
C LEU A 114 -19.63 3.76 15.96
#